data_f599542844955bf173bf663618be2a97
#
_entry.id   f599542844955bf173bf663618be2a97
#
_cell.length_a   1.000
_cell.length_b   1.000
_cell.length_c   1.000
_cell.angle_alpha   90.00
_cell.angle_beta   90.00
_cell.angle_gamma   90.00
#
_symmetry.space_group_name_H-M   'P 1'
#
loop_
_entity.id
_entity.type
_entity.pdbx_description
1 polymer ?
#
loop_
_entity_poly.entity_id
_entity_poly.type
_entity_poly.pdbx_seq_one_letter_code
_entity_poly.pdbx_strand_id
1 'polypeptide(L)'
;NGGKYLKAQIDSILQQTYTNWVLLIHDDGSNDGTVSIIHEYNKKYADKITYIDDKKQFKNAKMNFDHLLQYAKKYYNFDYIMFSDQDDVWLSTKIEKTLNKMENFNKNNKYIPICVYTDLIVVDKNLNIIEKSFWQYQKINPMHNSLNRIIVQNVVTGCTIMLNQKAIEIISNIPKQAIVHDWWIALVISAFGKLIPLHETTLLYRQHGLNDVGAKKWDFYNAIIRIFSKDELLKFRKNFINSTIQAKAFLNEYGHFMNRKQISLVEHYVNLINYNMAYRLYYVFKFRYFKSNLFRNVGSILFRLLAV
;
A
#
# COMPACT_ATOMS: atom_id res chain seq x y z
N ASN A 1 -6.01 8.51 -16.79
CA ASN A 1 -6.35 9.95 -16.94
C ASN A 1 -5.76 10.75 -15.79
N GLY A 2 -4.49 11.15 -15.92
CA GLY A 2 -3.73 11.91 -14.91
C GLY A 2 -3.35 13.33 -15.35
N GLY A 3 -3.71 13.72 -16.56
CA GLY A 3 -3.20 14.94 -17.21
C GLY A 3 -3.31 16.21 -16.38
N LYS A 4 -4.33 16.30 -15.54
CA LYS A 4 -4.53 17.47 -14.67
C LYS A 4 -3.47 17.63 -13.59
N TYR A 5 -2.91 16.53 -13.07
CA TYR A 5 -2.05 16.54 -11.88
C TYR A 5 -0.63 16.06 -12.15
N LEU A 6 -0.45 15.28 -13.24
CA LEU A 6 0.80 14.59 -13.57
C LEU A 6 2.01 15.52 -13.66
N LYS A 7 1.86 16.73 -14.25
CA LYS A 7 2.95 17.72 -14.31
C LYS A 7 3.46 18.07 -12.90
N ALA A 8 2.56 18.39 -11.99
CA ALA A 8 2.94 18.74 -10.61
C ALA A 8 3.64 17.58 -9.90
N GLN A 9 3.20 16.35 -10.16
CA GLN A 9 3.84 15.15 -9.59
C GLN A 9 5.24 14.95 -10.16
N ILE A 10 5.43 14.97 -11.47
CA ILE A 10 6.76 14.80 -12.10
C ILE A 10 7.70 15.92 -11.66
N ASP A 11 7.25 17.18 -11.66
CA ASP A 11 8.05 18.32 -11.21
C ASP A 11 8.51 18.17 -9.76
N SER A 12 7.66 17.63 -8.88
CA SER A 12 8.02 17.38 -7.50
C SER A 12 9.08 16.28 -7.33
N ILE A 13 9.13 15.31 -8.23
CA ILE A 13 10.18 14.28 -8.28
C ILE A 13 11.48 14.86 -8.85
N LEU A 14 11.39 15.71 -9.87
CA LEU A 14 12.56 16.42 -10.42
C LEU A 14 13.22 17.35 -9.39
N GLN A 15 12.46 17.87 -8.43
CA GLN A 15 12.94 18.78 -7.37
C GLN A 15 13.47 18.04 -6.12
N GLN A 16 13.65 16.72 -6.16
CA GLN A 16 14.19 15.98 -5.03
C GLN A 16 15.66 16.33 -4.76
N THR A 17 16.00 16.49 -3.47
CA THR A 17 17.38 16.75 -3.01
C THR A 17 18.33 15.60 -3.34
N TYR A 18 17.85 14.36 -3.29
CA TYR A 18 18.58 13.19 -3.77
C TYR A 18 18.37 13.05 -5.27
N THR A 19 19.47 13.04 -6.04
CA THR A 19 19.42 13.17 -7.51
C THR A 19 19.69 11.87 -8.28
N ASN A 20 20.19 10.80 -7.63
CA ASN A 20 20.50 9.54 -8.30
C ASN A 20 19.26 8.62 -8.34
N TRP A 21 18.32 8.90 -9.24
CA TRP A 21 17.09 8.14 -9.45
C TRP A 21 16.70 8.13 -10.93
N VAL A 22 15.91 7.13 -11.31
CA VAL A 22 15.21 7.02 -12.60
C VAL A 22 13.73 6.85 -12.33
N LEU A 23 12.87 7.55 -13.06
CA LEU A 23 11.41 7.46 -13.03
C LEU A 23 10.92 6.63 -14.21
N LEU A 24 10.27 5.51 -13.93
CA LEU A 24 9.57 4.69 -14.91
C LEU A 24 8.10 5.07 -14.94
N ILE A 25 7.57 5.37 -16.10
CA ILE A 25 6.16 5.74 -16.28
C ILE A 25 5.52 4.76 -17.27
N HIS A 26 4.36 4.22 -16.91
CA HIS A 26 3.51 3.47 -17.83
C HIS A 26 2.09 4.05 -17.78
N ASP A 27 1.49 4.27 -18.95
CA ASP A 27 0.12 4.76 -19.08
C ASP A 27 -0.83 3.59 -19.32
N ASP A 28 -1.86 3.47 -18.49
CA ASP A 28 -2.85 2.37 -18.55
C ASP A 28 -4.08 2.72 -19.43
N GLY A 29 -3.84 3.42 -20.54
CA GLY A 29 -4.85 3.74 -21.55
C GLY A 29 -5.62 5.05 -21.26
N SER A 30 -4.91 6.11 -20.90
CA SER A 30 -5.49 7.45 -20.75
C SER A 30 -6.00 8.01 -22.08
N ASN A 31 -7.08 8.78 -22.01
CA ASN A 31 -7.72 9.44 -23.17
C ASN A 31 -7.78 10.98 -23.02
N ASP A 32 -7.07 11.53 -22.05
CA ASP A 32 -6.85 12.97 -21.86
C ASP A 32 -5.43 13.38 -22.30
N GLY A 33 -4.92 14.50 -21.87
CA GLY A 33 -3.56 14.96 -22.19
C GLY A 33 -2.40 14.21 -21.52
N THR A 34 -2.64 13.13 -20.78
CA THR A 34 -1.63 12.40 -19.99
C THR A 34 -0.46 11.94 -20.82
N VAL A 35 -0.71 11.22 -21.94
CA VAL A 35 0.34 10.66 -22.80
C VAL A 35 1.20 11.74 -23.42
N SER A 36 0.62 12.87 -23.85
CA SER A 36 1.36 14.01 -24.38
C SER A 36 2.32 14.60 -23.34
N ILE A 37 1.88 14.72 -22.10
CA ILE A 37 2.72 15.18 -20.98
C ILE A 37 3.87 14.20 -20.76
N ILE A 38 3.60 12.89 -20.73
CA ILE A 38 4.64 11.87 -20.55
C ILE A 38 5.71 11.98 -21.66
N HIS A 39 5.32 12.11 -22.92
CA HIS A 39 6.23 12.27 -24.03
C HIS A 39 7.08 13.55 -23.92
N GLU A 40 6.48 14.68 -23.52
CA GLU A 40 7.18 15.95 -23.29
C GLU A 40 8.29 15.77 -22.25
N TYR A 41 7.96 15.17 -21.08
CA TYR A 41 8.92 14.97 -20.00
C TYR A 41 9.97 13.90 -20.33
N ASN A 42 9.60 12.81 -20.96
CA ASN A 42 10.53 11.76 -21.40
C ASN A 42 11.55 12.30 -22.40
N LYS A 43 11.13 13.17 -23.34
CA LYS A 43 12.03 13.81 -24.29
C LYS A 43 12.97 14.81 -23.61
N LYS A 44 12.45 15.60 -22.67
CA LYS A 44 13.21 16.67 -22.00
C LYS A 44 14.21 16.14 -20.97
N TYR A 45 13.91 15.02 -20.33
CA TYR A 45 14.68 14.40 -19.24
C TYR A 45 14.97 12.93 -19.54
N ALA A 46 15.46 12.61 -20.74
CA ALA A 46 15.64 11.24 -21.23
C ALA A 46 16.64 10.40 -20.41
N ASP A 47 17.54 11.06 -19.69
CA ASP A 47 18.48 10.44 -18.75
C ASP A 47 17.84 10.03 -17.40
N LYS A 48 16.66 10.57 -17.07
CA LYS A 48 15.97 10.38 -15.78
C LYS A 48 14.59 9.78 -15.89
N ILE A 49 13.89 10.00 -16.99
CA ILE A 49 12.49 9.58 -17.15
C ILE A 49 12.39 8.63 -18.33
N THR A 50 11.84 7.45 -18.09
CA THR A 50 11.58 6.45 -19.13
C THR A 50 10.09 6.20 -19.25
N TYR A 51 9.53 6.44 -20.42
CA TYR A 51 8.18 6.04 -20.77
C TYR A 51 8.18 4.61 -21.32
N ILE A 52 7.42 3.72 -20.70
CA ILE A 52 7.24 2.34 -21.15
C ILE A 52 6.02 2.30 -22.05
N ASP A 53 6.24 2.43 -23.36
CA ASP A 53 5.20 2.40 -24.39
C ASP A 53 5.07 1.00 -25.00
N ASP A 54 4.66 0.03 -24.19
CA ASP A 54 4.43 -1.36 -24.65
C ASP A 54 2.95 -1.64 -25.01
N LYS A 55 2.10 -0.61 -24.98
CA LYS A 55 0.67 -0.61 -25.33
C LYS A 55 -0.19 -1.57 -24.52
N LYS A 56 0.30 -2.12 -23.43
CA LYS A 56 -0.49 -2.92 -22.52
C LYS A 56 -1.47 -2.04 -21.75
N GLN A 57 -2.65 -2.56 -21.49
CA GLN A 57 -3.68 -1.89 -20.71
C GLN A 57 -4.28 -2.87 -19.71
N PHE A 58 -4.17 -2.57 -18.46
CA PHE A 58 -4.67 -3.41 -17.35
C PHE A 58 -6.01 -2.89 -16.83
N LYS A 59 -6.29 -1.59 -17.01
CA LYS A 59 -7.44 -0.87 -16.43
C LYS A 59 -7.55 -1.09 -14.92
N ASN A 60 -6.39 -1.18 -14.28
CA ASN A 60 -6.28 -1.54 -12.88
C ASN A 60 -4.92 -1.08 -12.32
N ALA A 61 -4.93 -0.10 -11.41
CA ALA A 61 -3.71 0.49 -10.84
C ALA A 61 -2.76 -0.57 -10.22
N LYS A 62 -3.29 -1.56 -9.50
CA LYS A 62 -2.50 -2.65 -8.92
C LYS A 62 -1.71 -3.43 -9.97
N MET A 63 -2.36 -3.79 -11.08
CA MET A 63 -1.72 -4.55 -12.16
C MET A 63 -0.73 -3.68 -12.94
N ASN A 64 -1.00 -2.39 -13.04
CA ASN A 64 -0.08 -1.43 -13.63
C ASN A 64 1.20 -1.28 -12.80
N PHE A 65 1.07 -1.19 -11.47
CA PHE A 65 2.23 -1.19 -10.57
C PHE A 65 3.01 -2.50 -10.60
N ASP A 66 2.32 -3.65 -10.69
CA ASP A 66 3.01 -4.93 -10.87
C ASP A 66 3.81 -4.95 -12.18
N HIS A 67 3.21 -4.51 -13.27
CA HIS A 67 3.90 -4.42 -14.57
C HIS A 67 5.17 -3.56 -14.49
N LEU A 68 5.08 -2.36 -13.88
CA LEU A 68 6.22 -1.49 -13.65
C LEU A 68 7.31 -2.15 -12.78
N LEU A 69 6.90 -2.85 -11.71
CA LEU A 69 7.81 -3.57 -10.83
C LEU A 69 8.56 -4.68 -11.58
N GLN A 70 7.84 -5.50 -12.36
CA GLN A 70 8.46 -6.58 -13.14
C GLN A 70 9.35 -6.04 -14.27
N TYR A 71 8.96 -4.92 -14.90
CA TYR A 71 9.78 -4.23 -15.89
C TYR A 71 11.08 -3.73 -15.27
N ALA A 72 11.01 -3.05 -14.11
CA ALA A 72 12.18 -2.60 -13.38
C ALA A 72 13.13 -3.75 -13.04
N LYS A 73 12.58 -4.86 -12.48
CA LYS A 73 13.36 -6.07 -12.14
C LYS A 73 14.10 -6.66 -13.34
N LYS A 74 13.52 -6.58 -14.52
CA LYS A 74 14.07 -7.19 -15.73
C LYS A 74 15.13 -6.32 -16.41
N TYR A 75 14.96 -5.01 -16.41
CA TYR A 75 15.73 -4.12 -17.29
C TYR A 75 16.64 -3.13 -16.56
N TYR A 76 16.52 -3.01 -15.23
CA TYR A 76 17.28 -2.05 -14.45
C TYR A 76 18.07 -2.73 -13.32
N ASN A 77 19.27 -2.21 -13.06
CA ASN A 77 20.00 -2.50 -11.83
C ASN A 77 19.79 -1.35 -10.87
N PHE A 78 19.28 -1.63 -9.69
CA PHE A 78 18.92 -0.63 -8.66
C PHE A 78 19.04 -1.22 -7.27
N ASP A 79 19.27 -0.36 -6.27
CA ASP A 79 19.34 -0.74 -4.87
C ASP A 79 17.96 -0.65 -4.19
N TYR A 80 17.13 0.30 -4.64
CA TYR A 80 15.83 0.62 -4.04
C TYR A 80 14.76 0.91 -5.09
N ILE A 81 13.51 0.62 -4.76
CA ILE A 81 12.33 1.03 -5.53
C ILE A 81 11.37 1.82 -4.63
N MET A 82 10.79 2.87 -5.19
CA MET A 82 9.67 3.63 -4.63
C MET A 82 8.49 3.61 -5.60
N PHE A 83 7.28 3.82 -5.09
CA PHE A 83 6.07 3.93 -5.89
C PHE A 83 5.52 5.36 -5.84
N SER A 84 4.91 5.80 -6.93
CA SER A 84 4.35 7.13 -7.07
C SER A 84 3.01 7.08 -7.77
N ASP A 85 1.98 7.64 -7.15
CA ASP A 85 0.71 7.89 -7.81
C ASP A 85 0.82 9.16 -8.68
N GLN A 86 -0.03 9.31 -9.69
CA GLN A 86 0.06 10.38 -10.69
C GLN A 86 -0.49 11.75 -10.22
N ASP A 87 -1.11 11.80 -9.06
CA ASP A 87 -1.92 12.92 -8.58
C ASP A 87 -1.44 13.56 -7.27
N ASP A 88 -0.35 13.03 -6.71
CA ASP A 88 0.28 13.53 -5.48
C ASP A 88 1.30 14.66 -5.76
N VAL A 89 1.94 15.17 -4.71
CA VAL A 89 3.11 16.05 -4.79
C VAL A 89 4.12 15.62 -3.72
N TRP A 90 5.32 15.23 -4.12
CA TRP A 90 6.38 14.84 -3.20
C TRP A 90 7.03 16.06 -2.56
N LEU A 91 7.29 16.03 -1.26
CA LEU A 91 8.14 17.01 -0.61
C LEU A 91 9.60 16.80 -1.07
N SER A 92 10.35 17.88 -1.23
CA SER A 92 11.69 17.86 -1.85
C SER A 92 12.69 16.89 -1.18
N THR A 93 12.52 16.57 0.07
CA THR A 93 13.40 15.68 0.85
C THR A 93 12.86 14.25 1.00
N LYS A 94 11.81 13.86 0.27
CA LYS A 94 11.16 12.56 0.43
C LYS A 94 12.13 11.39 0.19
N ILE A 95 12.83 11.38 -0.93
CA ILE A 95 13.77 10.30 -1.27
C ILE A 95 14.88 10.24 -0.22
N GLU A 96 15.53 11.38 0.08
CA GLU A 96 16.64 11.49 1.03
C GLU A 96 16.25 10.96 2.43
N LYS A 97 15.13 11.43 2.98
CA LYS A 97 14.67 11.01 4.31
C LYS A 97 14.34 9.52 4.38
N THR A 98 13.65 9.02 3.36
CA THR A 98 13.27 7.60 3.30
C THR A 98 14.49 6.72 3.12
N LEU A 99 15.46 7.15 2.27
CA LEU A 99 16.72 6.47 2.05
C LEU A 99 17.57 6.44 3.31
N ASN A 100 17.74 7.57 4.00
CA ASN A 100 18.47 7.64 5.26
C ASN A 100 17.89 6.67 6.32
N LYS A 101 16.56 6.56 6.38
CA LYS A 101 15.90 5.58 7.28
C LYS A 101 16.21 4.15 6.86
N MET A 102 16.14 3.86 5.56
CA MET A 102 16.46 2.55 4.98
C MET A 102 17.91 2.16 5.24
N GLU A 103 18.86 3.04 4.93
CA GLU A 103 20.29 2.80 5.09
C GLU A 103 20.70 2.56 6.56
N ASN A 104 20.15 3.36 7.47
CA ASN A 104 20.43 3.20 8.91
C ASN A 104 20.00 1.84 9.43
N PHE A 105 18.91 1.28 8.90
CA PHE A 105 18.46 -0.05 9.29
C PHE A 105 19.24 -1.14 8.54
N ASN A 106 19.54 -0.93 7.27
CA ASN A 106 20.23 -1.87 6.38
C ASN A 106 21.66 -2.17 6.84
N LYS A 107 22.35 -1.21 7.48
CA LYS A 107 23.73 -1.39 8.01
C LYS A 107 23.89 -2.68 8.81
N ASN A 108 22.89 -3.03 9.61
CA ASN A 108 22.91 -4.21 10.48
C ASN A 108 22.05 -5.38 9.95
N ASN A 109 21.38 -5.20 8.79
CA ASN A 109 20.33 -6.10 8.30
C ASN A 109 20.39 -6.30 6.78
N LYS A 110 21.57 -6.37 6.18
CA LYS A 110 21.79 -6.41 4.72
C LYS A 110 21.06 -7.52 3.96
N TYR A 111 20.70 -8.61 4.64
CA TYR A 111 20.18 -9.83 4.00
C TYR A 111 18.69 -10.06 4.18
N ILE A 112 17.97 -9.11 4.78
CA ILE A 112 16.54 -9.25 4.99
C ILE A 112 15.73 -8.30 4.10
N PRO A 113 14.52 -8.70 3.68
CA PRO A 113 13.57 -7.83 3.00
C PRO A 113 13.16 -6.66 3.90
N ILE A 114 13.27 -5.43 3.40
CA ILE A 114 12.90 -4.22 4.16
C ILE A 114 11.98 -3.36 3.31
N CYS A 115 10.90 -2.89 3.95
CA CYS A 115 10.04 -1.85 3.43
C CYS A 115 10.01 -0.69 4.44
N VAL A 116 10.52 0.47 4.06
CA VAL A 116 10.30 1.73 4.78
C VAL A 116 9.06 2.40 4.21
N TYR A 117 8.20 2.92 5.07
CA TYR A 117 7.02 3.69 4.67
C TYR A 117 6.81 4.90 5.58
N THR A 118 6.24 5.95 5.03
CA THR A 118 6.16 7.26 5.68
C THR A 118 4.71 7.67 5.91
N ASP A 119 4.50 8.70 6.73
CA ASP A 119 3.23 9.40 6.79
C ASP A 119 3.09 10.38 5.61
N LEU A 120 1.92 10.94 5.44
CA LEU A 120 1.61 11.90 4.39
C LEU A 120 0.65 13.00 4.88
N ILE A 121 0.67 14.15 4.21
CA ILE A 121 -0.23 15.27 4.44
C ILE A 121 -1.45 15.09 3.53
N VAL A 122 -2.65 15.10 4.08
CA VAL A 122 -3.89 15.05 3.30
C VAL A 122 -4.23 16.45 2.84
N VAL A 123 -4.40 16.63 1.52
CA VAL A 123 -4.72 17.93 0.90
C VAL A 123 -5.93 17.81 -0.02
N ASP A 124 -6.60 18.93 -0.27
CA ASP A 124 -7.67 19.01 -1.28
C ASP A 124 -7.12 19.06 -2.72
N LYS A 125 -8.00 19.15 -3.70
CA LYS A 125 -7.63 19.26 -5.13
C LYS A 125 -6.72 20.45 -5.46
N ASN A 126 -6.71 21.49 -4.62
CA ASN A 126 -5.93 22.72 -4.79
C ASN A 126 -4.69 22.76 -3.88
N LEU A 127 -4.35 21.65 -3.20
CA LEU A 127 -3.24 21.51 -2.24
C LEU A 127 -3.46 22.26 -0.91
N ASN A 128 -4.67 22.69 -0.57
CA ASN A 128 -4.96 23.19 0.78
C ASN A 128 -4.95 22.02 1.77
N ILE A 129 -4.30 22.19 2.91
CA ILE A 129 -4.14 21.16 3.92
C ILE A 129 -5.49 20.86 4.57
N ILE A 130 -5.93 19.59 4.48
CA ILE A 130 -7.08 19.05 5.21
C ILE A 130 -6.61 18.48 6.55
N GLU A 131 -5.48 17.73 6.56
CA GLU A 131 -4.93 17.13 7.76
C GLU A 131 -3.41 16.93 7.58
N LYS A 132 -2.64 17.22 8.64
CA LYS A 132 -1.17 17.14 8.59
C LYS A 132 -0.62 15.73 8.67
N SER A 133 -1.42 14.75 9.09
CA SER A 133 -1.03 13.35 9.24
C SER A 133 -2.17 12.43 8.81
N PHE A 134 -1.94 11.62 7.80
CA PHE A 134 -2.89 10.60 7.36
C PHE A 134 -3.11 9.52 8.43
N TRP A 135 -2.05 9.14 9.14
CA TRP A 135 -2.18 8.15 10.20
C TRP A 135 -3.09 8.64 11.33
N GLN A 136 -3.00 9.94 11.67
CA GLN A 136 -3.91 10.56 12.65
C GLN A 136 -5.33 10.69 12.09
N TYR A 137 -5.46 11.14 10.83
CA TYR A 137 -6.74 11.32 10.15
C TYR A 137 -7.53 10.02 10.07
N GLN A 138 -6.86 8.94 9.73
CA GLN A 138 -7.43 7.60 9.62
C GLN A 138 -7.45 6.81 10.94
N LYS A 139 -6.86 7.34 12.03
CA LYS A 139 -6.64 6.59 13.29
C LYS A 139 -5.94 5.25 13.05
N ILE A 140 -4.89 5.26 12.23
CA ILE A 140 -4.01 4.13 11.96
C ILE A 140 -2.80 4.20 12.89
N ASN A 141 -2.44 3.09 13.51
CA ASN A 141 -1.16 2.96 14.19
C ASN A 141 -0.15 2.27 13.26
N PRO A 142 0.86 2.99 12.74
CA PRO A 142 1.84 2.40 11.82
C PRO A 142 2.68 1.28 12.46
N MET A 143 2.79 1.22 13.78
CA MET A 143 3.50 0.15 14.50
C MET A 143 2.72 -1.18 14.50
N HIS A 144 1.46 -1.20 14.09
CA HIS A 144 0.67 -2.44 13.94
C HIS A 144 0.98 -3.14 12.61
N ASN A 145 2.24 -3.46 12.38
CA ASN A 145 2.81 -3.94 11.13
C ASN A 145 3.30 -5.40 11.15
N SER A 146 2.97 -6.17 12.18
CA SER A 146 3.22 -7.62 12.21
C SER A 146 2.21 -8.38 11.33
N LEU A 147 2.57 -9.60 10.87
CA LEU A 147 1.77 -10.40 9.94
C LEU A 147 0.30 -10.56 10.37
N ASN A 148 0.06 -10.85 11.66
CA ASN A 148 -1.29 -10.98 12.22
C ASN A 148 -2.10 -9.68 12.20
N ARG A 149 -1.43 -8.54 12.08
CA ARG A 149 -2.07 -7.21 11.97
C ARG A 149 -2.28 -6.84 10.50
N ILE A 150 -1.26 -7.01 9.68
CA ILE A 150 -1.30 -6.70 8.25
C ILE A 150 -2.33 -7.56 7.51
N ILE A 151 -2.48 -8.84 7.87
CA ILE A 151 -3.48 -9.71 7.24
C ILE A 151 -4.92 -9.19 7.42
N VAL A 152 -5.16 -8.39 8.47
CA VAL A 152 -6.47 -7.81 8.83
C VAL A 152 -6.65 -6.40 8.29
N GLN A 153 -5.58 -5.61 8.29
CA GLN A 153 -5.61 -4.19 7.93
C GLN A 153 -4.26 -3.74 7.41
N ASN A 154 -4.24 -3.16 6.22
CA ASN A 154 -3.06 -2.46 5.72
C ASN A 154 -2.81 -1.17 6.52
N VAL A 155 -1.56 -0.93 6.89
CA VAL A 155 -1.09 0.32 7.51
C VAL A 155 -0.06 1.05 6.63
N VAL A 156 0.27 0.46 5.49
CA VAL A 156 1.25 0.94 4.51
C VAL A 156 0.49 1.58 3.35
N THR A 157 0.89 2.76 2.91
CA THR A 157 0.31 3.44 1.75
C THR A 157 1.28 3.40 0.58
N GLY A 158 0.83 2.96 -0.61
CA GLY A 158 1.66 2.68 -1.77
C GLY A 158 2.64 3.78 -2.15
N CYS A 159 2.15 5.02 -2.28
CA CYS A 159 2.98 6.18 -2.62
C CYS A 159 4.01 6.59 -1.54
N THR A 160 4.04 5.91 -0.38
CA THR A 160 4.98 6.18 0.71
C THR A 160 6.12 5.16 0.84
N ILE A 161 6.08 4.08 0.06
CA ILE A 161 6.96 2.91 0.20
C ILE A 161 8.33 3.16 -0.44
N MET A 162 9.37 2.67 0.25
CA MET A 162 10.68 2.34 -0.32
C MET A 162 11.02 0.89 0.01
N LEU A 163 11.39 0.11 -0.99
CA LEU A 163 11.80 -1.30 -0.87
C LEU A 163 13.30 -1.43 -1.13
N ASN A 164 13.99 -2.25 -0.33
CA ASN A 164 15.36 -2.65 -0.64
C ASN A 164 15.39 -3.81 -1.65
N GLN A 165 16.56 -4.12 -2.20
CA GLN A 165 16.73 -5.16 -3.19
C GLN A 165 16.20 -6.54 -2.70
N LYS A 166 16.44 -6.90 -1.43
CA LYS A 166 15.94 -8.17 -0.87
C LYS A 166 14.41 -8.23 -0.79
N ALA A 167 13.74 -7.11 -0.53
CA ALA A 167 12.29 -7.04 -0.60
C ALA A 167 11.78 -7.21 -2.04
N ILE A 168 12.48 -6.63 -3.01
CA ILE A 168 12.12 -6.72 -4.41
C ILE A 168 12.34 -8.12 -4.97
N GLU A 169 13.41 -8.81 -4.56
CA GLU A 169 13.70 -10.20 -4.94
C GLU A 169 12.61 -11.16 -4.49
N ILE A 170 12.10 -11.02 -3.25
CA ILE A 170 11.09 -11.94 -2.70
C ILE A 170 9.68 -11.67 -3.22
N ILE A 171 9.35 -10.44 -3.62
CA ILE A 171 8.03 -10.12 -4.15
C ILE A 171 7.90 -10.74 -5.54
N SER A 172 7.06 -11.76 -5.68
CA SER A 172 6.62 -12.31 -6.96
C SER A 172 5.67 -11.34 -7.69
N ASN A 173 5.03 -11.80 -8.77
CA ASN A 173 3.96 -11.02 -9.40
C ASN A 173 2.82 -10.78 -8.40
N ILE A 174 2.24 -9.59 -8.45
CA ILE A 174 1.09 -9.26 -7.61
C ILE A 174 -0.16 -9.95 -8.17
N PRO A 175 -0.78 -10.90 -7.46
CA PRO A 175 -1.86 -11.68 -8.01
C PRO A 175 -3.15 -10.88 -8.13
N LYS A 176 -4.05 -11.32 -9.01
CA LYS A 176 -5.39 -10.70 -9.17
C LYS A 176 -6.17 -10.66 -7.85
N GLN A 177 -5.97 -11.63 -6.97
CA GLN A 177 -6.59 -11.76 -5.66
C GLN A 177 -6.09 -10.73 -4.63
N ALA A 178 -4.95 -10.09 -4.86
CA ALA A 178 -4.50 -8.99 -4.01
C ALA A 178 -5.52 -7.84 -4.07
N ILE A 179 -5.81 -7.23 -2.93
CA ILE A 179 -6.77 -6.11 -2.86
C ILE A 179 -6.16 -4.88 -3.54
N VAL A 180 -4.94 -4.50 -3.10
CA VAL A 180 -4.10 -3.43 -3.67
C VAL A 180 -2.63 -3.85 -3.60
N HIS A 181 -1.78 -3.26 -4.43
CA HIS A 181 -0.36 -3.63 -4.52
C HIS A 181 0.41 -3.45 -3.20
N ASP A 182 0.18 -2.36 -2.52
CA ASP A 182 0.85 -2.01 -1.26
C ASP A 182 0.49 -2.97 -0.11
N TRP A 183 -0.77 -3.41 -0.04
CA TRP A 183 -1.18 -4.39 0.96
C TRP A 183 -0.56 -5.77 0.70
N TRP A 184 -0.44 -6.17 -0.56
CA TRP A 184 0.25 -7.40 -0.93
C TRP A 184 1.73 -7.35 -0.55
N ILE A 185 2.41 -6.26 -0.91
CA ILE A 185 3.79 -6.00 -0.52
C ILE A 185 3.96 -6.05 1.00
N ALA A 186 3.08 -5.36 1.73
CA ALA A 186 3.10 -5.34 3.19
C ALA A 186 2.91 -6.74 3.80
N LEU A 187 2.03 -7.59 3.23
CA LEU A 187 1.87 -9.00 3.66
C LEU A 187 3.18 -9.77 3.49
N VAL A 188 3.78 -9.74 2.31
CA VAL A 188 5.03 -10.44 2.03
C VAL A 188 6.14 -9.99 2.99
N ILE A 189 6.34 -8.67 3.11
CA ILE A 189 7.42 -8.14 3.96
C ILE A 189 7.14 -8.36 5.45
N SER A 190 5.88 -8.37 5.89
CA SER A 190 5.55 -8.67 7.29
C SER A 190 5.83 -10.12 7.69
N ALA A 191 5.86 -11.04 6.73
CA ALA A 191 6.18 -12.45 6.96
C ALA A 191 7.67 -12.75 6.88
N PHE A 192 8.39 -12.13 5.97
CA PHE A 192 9.77 -12.53 5.64
C PHE A 192 10.83 -11.45 5.92
N GLY A 193 10.41 -10.27 6.35
CA GLY A 193 11.28 -9.11 6.52
C GLY A 193 10.85 -8.15 7.61
N LYS A 194 11.04 -6.86 7.35
CA LYS A 194 10.70 -5.78 8.28
C LYS A 194 9.96 -4.65 7.60
N LEU A 195 8.82 -4.27 8.17
CA LEU A 195 8.09 -3.05 7.87
C LEU A 195 8.52 -1.95 8.85
N ILE A 196 9.07 -0.85 8.36
CA ILE A 196 9.69 0.20 9.19
C ILE A 196 8.98 1.53 8.93
N PRO A 197 8.19 2.03 9.88
CA PRO A 197 7.59 3.35 9.76
C PRO A 197 8.63 4.45 9.96
N LEU A 198 8.59 5.46 9.13
CA LEU A 198 9.21 6.76 9.34
C LEU A 198 8.12 7.76 9.72
N HIS A 199 8.16 8.25 10.96
CA HIS A 199 7.16 9.16 11.53
C HIS A 199 7.33 10.61 11.02
N GLU A 200 7.48 10.73 9.69
CA GLU A 200 7.56 12.01 8.99
C GLU A 200 6.62 11.99 7.78
N THR A 201 5.99 13.11 7.51
CA THR A 201 5.20 13.30 6.29
C THR A 201 6.13 13.67 5.15
N THR A 202 6.00 12.99 4.01
CA THR A 202 6.93 13.14 2.89
C THR A 202 6.28 13.53 1.57
N LEU A 203 4.96 13.58 1.54
CA LEU A 203 4.21 13.97 0.35
C LEU A 203 2.86 14.61 0.71
N LEU A 204 2.31 15.35 -0.23
CA LEU A 204 0.96 15.88 -0.22
C LEU A 204 0.05 14.90 -0.97
N TYR A 205 -0.84 14.22 -0.23
CA TYR A 205 -1.78 13.23 -0.75
C TYR A 205 -3.08 13.92 -1.17
N ARG A 206 -3.28 14.05 -2.47
CA ARG A 206 -4.37 14.83 -3.03
C ARG A 206 -5.70 14.08 -2.99
N GLN A 207 -6.76 14.79 -2.55
CA GLN A 207 -8.15 14.32 -2.55
C GLN A 207 -8.95 15.09 -3.60
N HIS A 208 -9.40 14.40 -4.65
CA HIS A 208 -10.14 15.03 -5.76
C HIS A 208 -11.43 14.28 -6.16
N GLY A 209 -11.85 13.32 -5.35
CA GLY A 209 -13.09 12.57 -5.55
C GLY A 209 -13.02 11.42 -6.57
N LEU A 210 -11.95 11.31 -7.35
CA LEU A 210 -11.67 10.23 -8.31
C LEU A 210 -10.51 9.33 -7.85
N ASN A 211 -10.07 9.47 -6.61
CA ASN A 211 -9.03 8.60 -6.05
C ASN A 211 -9.56 7.16 -5.89
N ASP A 212 -8.78 6.16 -6.24
CA ASP A 212 -9.15 4.74 -6.11
C ASP A 212 -9.49 4.36 -4.66
N VAL A 213 -8.73 4.83 -3.70
CA VAL A 213 -8.93 4.55 -2.28
C VAL A 213 -9.34 5.80 -1.49
N GLY A 214 -8.66 6.91 -1.68
CA GLY A 214 -8.91 8.19 -1.01
C GLY A 214 -8.76 8.17 0.52
N ALA A 215 -8.58 9.35 1.12
CA ALA A 215 -8.54 9.52 2.57
C ALA A 215 -9.95 9.80 3.12
N LYS A 216 -10.39 9.03 4.11
CA LYS A 216 -11.68 9.27 4.79
C LYS A 216 -11.42 9.58 6.24
N LYS A 217 -11.92 10.75 6.72
CA LYS A 217 -11.85 11.07 8.15
C LYS A 217 -12.54 9.98 8.96
N TRP A 218 -11.83 9.46 9.95
CA TRP A 218 -12.45 8.56 10.89
C TRP A 218 -13.22 9.35 11.94
N ASP A 219 -14.54 9.18 11.99
CA ASP A 219 -15.44 9.84 12.93
C ASP A 219 -16.11 8.78 13.82
N PHE A 220 -16.00 8.98 15.12
CA PHE A 220 -16.53 8.06 16.13
C PHE A 220 -18.06 7.96 16.09
N TYR A 221 -18.76 9.10 16.03
CA TYR A 221 -20.22 9.13 16.03
C TYR A 221 -20.81 8.44 14.80
N ASN A 222 -20.27 8.78 13.63
CA ASN A 222 -20.63 8.11 12.38
C ASN A 222 -20.25 6.62 12.38
N ALA A 223 -19.15 6.22 13.04
CA ALA A 223 -18.78 4.80 13.14
C ALA A 223 -19.81 3.98 13.92
N ILE A 224 -20.37 4.51 15.01
CA ILE A 224 -21.42 3.81 15.80
C ILE A 224 -22.69 3.67 14.97
N ILE A 225 -23.17 4.76 14.34
CA ILE A 225 -24.39 4.72 13.53
C ILE A 225 -24.25 3.74 12.36
N ARG A 226 -23.07 3.70 11.72
CA ARG A 226 -22.77 2.80 10.60
C ARG A 226 -22.76 1.32 10.99
N ILE A 227 -22.44 0.96 12.24
CA ILE A 227 -22.48 -0.43 12.70
C ILE A 227 -23.88 -1.06 12.52
N PHE A 228 -24.92 -0.25 12.59
CA PHE A 228 -26.31 -0.70 12.43
C PHE A 228 -26.85 -0.54 10.99
N SER A 229 -26.07 0.01 10.07
CA SER A 229 -26.47 0.15 8.66
C SER A 229 -26.24 -1.16 7.89
N LYS A 230 -27.30 -1.64 7.23
CA LYS A 230 -27.24 -2.85 6.38
C LYS A 230 -26.17 -2.74 5.27
N ASP A 231 -26.03 -1.56 4.67
CA ASP A 231 -25.06 -1.32 3.61
C ASP A 231 -23.60 -1.37 4.11
N GLU A 232 -23.36 -0.84 5.30
CA GLU A 232 -22.02 -0.92 5.91
C GLU A 232 -21.70 -2.35 6.37
N LEU A 233 -22.69 -3.10 6.83
CA LEU A 233 -22.57 -4.54 7.09
C LEU A 233 -22.14 -5.30 5.83
N LEU A 234 -22.79 -5.06 4.70
CA LEU A 234 -22.46 -5.70 3.41
C LEU A 234 -21.06 -5.31 2.93
N LYS A 235 -20.69 -4.04 3.03
CA LYS A 235 -19.32 -3.59 2.70
C LYS A 235 -18.27 -4.26 3.58
N PHE A 236 -18.56 -4.38 4.86
CA PHE A 236 -17.66 -5.03 5.79
C PHE A 236 -17.48 -6.51 5.48
N ARG A 237 -18.60 -7.21 5.20
CA ARG A 237 -18.58 -8.61 4.76
C ARG A 237 -17.75 -8.77 3.49
N LYS A 238 -17.98 -7.92 2.47
CA LYS A 238 -17.21 -7.93 1.22
C LYS A 238 -15.70 -7.73 1.48
N ASN A 239 -15.34 -6.75 2.32
CA ASN A 239 -13.95 -6.47 2.65
C ASN A 239 -13.30 -7.63 3.43
N PHE A 240 -14.03 -8.28 4.32
CA PHE A 240 -13.56 -9.45 5.04
C PHE A 240 -13.34 -10.64 4.08
N ILE A 241 -14.30 -10.94 3.21
CA ILE A 241 -14.16 -11.98 2.18
C ILE A 241 -12.95 -11.69 1.29
N ASN A 242 -12.80 -10.47 0.78
CA ASN A 242 -11.65 -10.10 -0.04
C ASN A 242 -10.32 -10.29 0.69
N SER A 243 -10.26 -9.96 1.98
CA SER A 243 -9.03 -10.16 2.77
C SER A 243 -8.72 -11.65 3.01
N THR A 244 -9.74 -12.51 3.15
CA THR A 244 -9.52 -13.97 3.23
C THR A 244 -9.10 -14.57 1.89
N ILE A 245 -9.62 -14.08 0.77
CA ILE A 245 -9.20 -14.46 -0.58
C ILE A 245 -7.73 -14.07 -0.83
N GLN A 246 -7.37 -12.84 -0.47
CA GLN A 246 -5.97 -12.38 -0.54
C GLN A 246 -5.05 -13.23 0.35
N ALA A 247 -5.47 -13.52 1.59
CA ALA A 247 -4.71 -14.36 2.51
C ALA A 247 -4.53 -15.79 2.00
N LYS A 248 -5.55 -16.36 1.33
CA LYS A 248 -5.45 -17.67 0.68
C LYS A 248 -4.45 -17.65 -0.48
N ALA A 249 -4.51 -16.62 -1.33
CA ALA A 249 -3.53 -16.45 -2.39
C ALA A 249 -2.10 -16.31 -1.84
N PHE A 250 -1.94 -15.57 -0.75
CA PHE A 250 -0.67 -15.42 -0.06
C PHE A 250 -0.14 -16.74 0.52
N LEU A 251 -0.99 -17.55 1.12
CA LEU A 251 -0.62 -18.88 1.62
C LEU A 251 -0.22 -19.82 0.47
N ASN A 252 -0.95 -19.80 -0.65
CA ASN A 252 -0.62 -20.64 -1.81
C ASN A 252 0.72 -20.27 -2.42
N GLU A 253 1.05 -18.98 -2.52
CA GLU A 253 2.28 -18.48 -3.15
C GLU A 253 3.50 -18.67 -2.23
N TYR A 254 3.36 -18.35 -0.94
CA TYR A 254 4.47 -18.25 -0.01
C TYR A 254 4.47 -19.29 1.11
N GLY A 255 3.46 -20.15 1.19
CA GLY A 255 3.31 -21.11 2.29
C GLY A 255 4.51 -22.03 2.49
N HIS A 256 5.17 -22.43 1.40
CA HIS A 256 6.36 -23.29 1.46
C HIS A 256 7.61 -22.61 2.03
N PHE A 257 7.64 -21.27 2.09
CA PHE A 257 8.70 -20.50 2.76
C PHE A 257 8.38 -20.15 4.21
N MET A 258 7.13 -20.36 4.65
CA MET A 258 6.67 -19.98 5.98
C MET A 258 7.06 -21.04 7.05
N ASN A 259 7.32 -20.55 8.26
CA ASN A 259 7.40 -21.44 9.41
C ASN A 259 6.01 -21.89 9.87
N ARG A 260 5.94 -22.97 10.69
CA ARG A 260 4.69 -23.56 11.19
C ARG A 260 3.75 -22.56 11.89
N LYS A 261 4.31 -21.57 12.61
CA LYS A 261 3.50 -20.52 13.30
C LYS A 261 2.84 -19.58 12.30
N GLN A 262 3.57 -19.18 11.26
CA GLN A 262 3.04 -18.33 10.19
C GLN A 262 1.98 -19.06 9.36
N ILE A 263 2.23 -20.32 8.98
CA ILE A 263 1.24 -21.16 8.28
C ILE A 263 -0.05 -21.23 9.11
N SER A 264 0.03 -21.65 10.38
CA SER A 264 -1.12 -21.76 11.27
C SER A 264 -1.88 -20.43 11.42
N LEU A 265 -1.16 -19.30 11.52
CA LEU A 265 -1.78 -17.98 11.58
C LEU A 265 -2.57 -17.68 10.29
N VAL A 266 -1.97 -17.89 9.11
CA VAL A 266 -2.64 -17.56 7.84
C VAL A 266 -3.79 -18.53 7.56
N GLU A 267 -3.62 -19.84 7.78
CA GLU A 267 -4.67 -20.86 7.61
C GLU A 267 -5.89 -20.59 8.47
N HIS A 268 -5.71 -20.29 9.74
CA HIS A 268 -6.84 -19.97 10.62
C HIS A 268 -7.53 -18.66 10.22
N TYR A 269 -6.79 -17.66 9.70
CA TYR A 269 -7.40 -16.45 9.15
C TYR A 269 -8.26 -16.74 7.92
N VAL A 270 -7.76 -17.52 6.99
CA VAL A 270 -8.48 -17.96 5.77
C VAL A 270 -9.76 -18.71 6.15
N ASN A 271 -9.69 -19.58 7.14
CA ASN A 271 -10.81 -20.43 7.57
C ASN A 271 -11.76 -19.75 8.57
N LEU A 272 -11.51 -18.50 8.99
CA LEU A 272 -12.42 -17.81 9.93
C LEU A 272 -13.87 -17.76 9.44
N ILE A 273 -14.08 -17.67 8.14
CA ILE A 273 -15.43 -17.63 7.55
C ILE A 273 -16.19 -18.94 7.73
N ASN A 274 -15.50 -20.07 7.84
CA ASN A 274 -16.06 -21.41 7.95
C ASN A 274 -16.25 -21.87 9.40
N TYR A 275 -15.64 -21.17 10.38
CA TYR A 275 -15.74 -21.54 11.78
C TYR A 275 -17.08 -21.08 12.38
N ASN A 276 -17.59 -21.82 13.37
CA ASN A 276 -18.67 -21.33 14.21
C ASN A 276 -18.22 -20.14 15.09
N MET A 277 -19.16 -19.45 15.69
CA MET A 277 -18.92 -18.22 16.45
C MET A 277 -17.87 -18.38 17.56
N ALA A 278 -17.91 -19.48 18.31
CA ALA A 278 -16.98 -19.73 19.42
C ALA A 278 -15.55 -19.89 18.92
N TYR A 279 -15.33 -20.68 17.86
CA TYR A 279 -14.01 -20.86 17.26
C TYR A 279 -13.51 -19.59 16.57
N ARG A 280 -14.40 -18.77 15.95
CA ARG A 280 -14.01 -17.46 15.40
C ARG A 280 -13.43 -16.56 16.49
N LEU A 281 -14.16 -16.41 17.61
CA LEU A 281 -13.67 -15.61 18.74
C LEU A 281 -12.35 -16.14 19.26
N TYR A 282 -12.29 -17.45 19.52
CA TYR A 282 -11.06 -18.09 19.99
C TYR A 282 -9.85 -17.73 19.10
N TYR A 283 -9.94 -17.91 17.78
CA TYR A 283 -8.83 -17.65 16.88
C TYR A 283 -8.55 -16.15 16.69
N VAL A 284 -9.56 -15.29 16.73
CA VAL A 284 -9.35 -13.82 16.68
C VAL A 284 -8.50 -13.37 17.88
N PHE A 285 -8.78 -13.88 19.08
CA PHE A 285 -7.99 -13.54 20.27
C PHE A 285 -6.64 -14.26 20.30
N LYS A 286 -6.59 -15.55 19.99
CA LYS A 286 -5.37 -16.35 19.97
C LYS A 286 -4.28 -15.75 19.07
N PHE A 287 -4.64 -15.37 17.84
CA PHE A 287 -3.72 -14.79 16.87
C PHE A 287 -3.71 -13.25 16.88
N ARG A 288 -4.52 -12.61 17.71
CA ARG A 288 -4.64 -11.15 17.81
C ARG A 288 -4.94 -10.49 16.46
N TYR A 289 -5.94 -11.00 15.73
CA TYR A 289 -6.38 -10.41 14.46
C TYR A 289 -7.14 -9.09 14.68
N PHE A 290 -6.43 -8.07 15.15
CA PHE A 290 -6.98 -6.78 15.51
C PHE A 290 -6.55 -5.68 14.54
N LYS A 291 -7.46 -4.74 14.29
CA LYS A 291 -7.19 -3.49 13.60
C LYS A 291 -6.49 -2.48 14.52
N SER A 292 -6.03 -1.38 13.95
CA SER A 292 -5.28 -0.34 14.70
C SER A 292 -6.09 0.36 15.79
N ASN A 293 -7.43 0.46 15.63
CA ASN A 293 -8.29 1.20 16.54
C ASN A 293 -9.24 0.24 17.30
N LEU A 294 -9.44 0.49 18.61
CA LEU A 294 -10.30 -0.33 19.47
C LEU A 294 -11.75 -0.42 18.93
N PHE A 295 -12.32 0.71 18.50
CA PHE A 295 -13.69 0.75 17.97
C PHE A 295 -13.80 -0.01 16.63
N ARG A 296 -12.78 0.07 15.77
CA ARG A 296 -12.72 -0.78 14.57
C ARG A 296 -12.63 -2.25 14.92
N ASN A 297 -12.03 -2.60 16.07
CA ASN A 297 -11.98 -3.97 16.55
C ASN A 297 -13.36 -4.43 17.05
N VAL A 298 -14.08 -3.63 17.82
CA VAL A 298 -15.45 -3.96 18.27
C VAL A 298 -16.36 -4.20 17.06
N GLY A 299 -16.41 -3.26 16.11
CA GLY A 299 -17.15 -3.45 14.86
C GLY A 299 -16.67 -4.70 14.10
N SER A 300 -15.36 -4.89 13.94
CA SER A 300 -14.78 -6.03 13.24
C SER A 300 -15.12 -7.38 13.89
N ILE A 301 -15.11 -7.46 15.21
CA ILE A 301 -15.46 -8.66 15.97
C ILE A 301 -16.95 -8.95 15.83
N LEU A 302 -17.81 -7.95 16.08
CA LEU A 302 -19.26 -8.10 15.91
C LEU A 302 -19.62 -8.58 14.50
N PHE A 303 -19.00 -8.00 13.46
CA PHE A 303 -19.25 -8.39 12.09
C PHE A 303 -18.75 -9.79 11.74
N ARG A 304 -17.58 -10.18 12.25
CA ARG A 304 -17.09 -11.56 12.07
C ARG A 304 -17.95 -12.58 12.78
N LEU A 305 -18.71 -12.17 13.82
CA LEU A 305 -19.67 -12.99 14.52
C LEU A 305 -21.00 -13.09 13.77
N LEU A 306 -21.47 -11.97 13.19
CA LEU A 306 -22.79 -11.85 12.58
C LEU A 306 -22.81 -12.09 11.06
N ALA A 307 -21.65 -12.09 10.39
CA ALA A 307 -21.52 -12.06 8.93
C ALA A 307 -21.52 -13.45 8.27
N VAL A 308 -22.33 -14.39 8.77
CA VAL A 308 -22.63 -15.68 8.07
C VAL A 308 -24.10 -15.92 8.04
#